data_5cbb86d896e64a19ea6fdf713b8cd57f
#
_entry.id   5cbb86d896e64a19ea6fdf713b8cd57f
#
_cell.length_a   1.000
_cell.length_b   1.000
_cell.length_c   1.000
_cell.angle_alpha   90.00
_cell.angle_beta   90.00
_cell.angle_gamma   90.00
#
_symmetry.space_group_name_H-M   'P 1'
#
loop_
_entity.id
_entity.type
_entity.pdbx_description
1 polymer ?
#
loop_
_entity_poly.entity_id
_entity_poly.type
_entity_poly.pdbx_seq_one_letter_code
_entity_poly.pdbx_strand_id
1 'polypeptide(L)'
;APIQRLVEKMKSASTGKLNISASYSSNDELAVLYNQFNLMMQKIQTLLNDIYEEQNAKQKMEVRLLQSQINPHFLYNTLNTIKSLIEIDMNDTAVKAVSAMSSFYRNSLSKGQFIIPLRQELLLTEQYLYIQNLRYMDFVDYEITYEPSWEDHGAEIPKLTIQPVVENIFVHGLTSQICHIHLNVSIRNGTICISVSDNGSGIPPEKLAELNRSIRDFKTARHSFGLPSINHRIAL
;
A
#
# COMPACT_ATOMS: atom_id res chain seq x y z
N ALA A 1 -7.97 -58.84 -0.51
CA ALA A 1 -9.15 -58.53 -1.35
C ALA A 1 -9.06 -57.09 -1.89
N PRO A 2 -9.62 -56.77 -3.07
CA PRO A 2 -9.52 -55.44 -3.64
C PRO A 2 -10.03 -54.33 -2.72
N ILE A 3 -11.14 -54.55 -2.06
CA ILE A 3 -11.73 -53.61 -1.09
C ILE A 3 -10.76 -53.25 0.03
N GLN A 4 -10.03 -54.22 0.58
CA GLN A 4 -9.06 -53.98 1.64
C GLN A 4 -7.92 -53.07 1.17
N ARG A 5 -7.45 -53.24 -0.07
CA ARG A 5 -6.43 -52.33 -0.68
C ARG A 5 -6.94 -50.91 -0.82
N LEU A 6 -8.19 -50.72 -1.23
CA LEU A 6 -8.78 -49.38 -1.32
C LEU A 6 -8.90 -48.74 0.06
N VAL A 7 -9.36 -49.49 1.07
CA VAL A 7 -9.45 -49.02 2.47
C VAL A 7 -8.07 -48.60 3.02
N GLU A 8 -7.02 -49.38 2.74
CA GLU A 8 -5.64 -49.05 3.14
C GLU A 8 -5.18 -47.72 2.46
N LYS A 9 -5.48 -47.54 1.16
CA LYS A 9 -5.20 -46.29 0.43
C LYS A 9 -5.97 -45.13 1.04
N MET A 10 -7.25 -45.30 1.35
CA MET A 10 -8.06 -44.28 2.02
C MET A 10 -7.50 -43.90 3.40
N LYS A 11 -7.10 -44.89 4.20
CA LYS A 11 -6.43 -44.64 5.48
C LYS A 11 -5.11 -43.92 5.33
N SER A 12 -4.32 -44.22 4.30
CA SER A 12 -3.08 -43.49 4.01
C SER A 12 -3.34 -42.07 3.59
N ALA A 13 -4.40 -41.81 2.81
CA ALA A 13 -4.83 -40.45 2.45
C ALA A 13 -5.25 -39.65 3.68
N SER A 14 -5.98 -40.24 4.62
CA SER A 14 -6.41 -39.58 5.86
C SER A 14 -5.25 -39.19 6.79
N THR A 15 -4.09 -39.81 6.64
CA THR A 15 -2.86 -39.47 7.39
C THR A 15 -1.98 -38.41 6.67
N GLY A 16 -2.50 -37.78 5.60
CA GLY A 16 -1.81 -36.71 4.90
C GLY A 16 -0.96 -37.15 3.70
N LYS A 17 -0.94 -38.46 3.36
CA LYS A 17 -0.29 -38.93 2.13
C LYS A 17 -1.26 -38.75 0.95
N LEU A 18 -1.25 -37.58 0.32
CA LEU A 18 -2.21 -37.24 -0.74
C LEU A 18 -1.76 -37.65 -2.15
N ASN A 19 -0.50 -38.00 -2.35
CA ASN A 19 0.01 -38.45 -3.64
C ASN A 19 -0.18 -39.99 -3.78
N ILE A 20 -1.45 -40.42 -3.73
CA ILE A 20 -1.83 -41.82 -3.77
C ILE A 20 -2.79 -42.03 -4.94
N SER A 21 -2.48 -43.00 -5.79
CA SER A 21 -3.42 -43.54 -6.77
C SER A 21 -3.73 -44.99 -6.46
N ALA A 22 -4.94 -45.38 -6.76
CA ALA A 22 -5.38 -46.77 -6.62
C ALA A 22 -5.75 -47.32 -8.01
N SER A 23 -5.18 -48.42 -8.41
CA SER A 23 -5.46 -49.10 -9.67
C SER A 23 -6.24 -50.40 -9.47
N TYR A 24 -7.25 -50.60 -10.27
CA TYR A 24 -8.05 -51.82 -10.31
C TYR A 24 -8.50 -52.06 -11.76
N SER A 25 -8.18 -53.25 -12.29
CA SER A 25 -8.43 -53.64 -13.68
C SER A 25 -9.59 -54.62 -13.75
N SER A 26 -10.80 -54.14 -13.67
CA SER A 26 -12.04 -54.86 -13.88
C SER A 26 -13.09 -53.90 -14.41
N ASN A 27 -14.22 -54.42 -14.95
CA ASN A 27 -15.34 -53.61 -15.44
C ASN A 27 -16.56 -53.78 -14.53
N ASP A 28 -16.34 -53.83 -13.22
CA ASP A 28 -17.38 -53.97 -12.21
C ASP A 28 -17.56 -52.69 -11.38
N GLU A 29 -18.48 -52.72 -10.43
CA GLU A 29 -18.79 -51.57 -9.54
C GLU A 29 -17.56 -51.12 -8.71
N LEU A 30 -16.61 -52.05 -8.46
CA LEU A 30 -15.37 -51.73 -7.76
C LEU A 30 -14.46 -50.83 -8.62
N ALA A 31 -14.43 -51.03 -9.94
CA ALA A 31 -13.68 -50.14 -10.85
C ALA A 31 -14.21 -48.71 -10.80
N VAL A 32 -15.53 -48.55 -10.73
CA VAL A 32 -16.14 -47.22 -10.57
C VAL A 32 -15.70 -46.59 -9.24
N LEU A 33 -15.70 -47.35 -8.14
CA LEU A 33 -15.30 -46.85 -6.83
C LEU A 33 -13.82 -46.42 -6.80
N TYR A 34 -12.92 -47.17 -7.41
CA TYR A 34 -11.51 -46.83 -7.55
C TYR A 34 -11.30 -45.53 -8.37
N ASN A 35 -12.05 -45.41 -9.46
CA ASN A 35 -11.99 -44.19 -10.29
C ASN A 35 -12.50 -42.95 -9.54
N GLN A 36 -13.59 -43.06 -8.80
CA GLN A 36 -14.13 -41.95 -7.98
C GLN A 36 -13.15 -41.57 -6.86
N PHE A 37 -12.50 -42.54 -6.22
CA PHE A 37 -11.45 -42.27 -5.24
C PHE A 37 -10.29 -41.49 -5.87
N ASN A 38 -9.80 -41.87 -7.04
CA ASN A 38 -8.71 -41.20 -7.72
C ASN A 38 -9.09 -39.77 -8.12
N LEU A 39 -10.29 -39.57 -8.65
CA LEU A 39 -10.83 -38.23 -8.99
C LEU A 39 -10.92 -37.31 -7.76
N MET A 40 -11.39 -37.87 -6.63
CA MET A 40 -11.45 -37.14 -5.37
C MET A 40 -10.04 -36.75 -4.91
N MET A 41 -9.06 -37.63 -4.98
CA MET A 41 -7.67 -37.36 -4.61
C MET A 41 -7.05 -36.27 -5.50
N GLN A 42 -7.28 -36.32 -6.81
CA GLN A 42 -6.85 -35.29 -7.73
C GLN A 42 -7.47 -33.93 -7.38
N LYS A 43 -8.79 -33.92 -7.09
CA LYS A 43 -9.46 -32.65 -6.71
C LYS A 43 -8.90 -32.07 -5.42
N ILE A 44 -8.62 -32.92 -4.42
CA ILE A 44 -8.00 -32.48 -3.16
C ILE A 44 -6.61 -31.90 -3.42
N GLN A 45 -5.78 -32.54 -4.26
CA GLN A 45 -4.46 -32.01 -4.63
C GLN A 45 -4.54 -30.64 -5.32
N THR A 46 -5.46 -30.51 -6.28
CA THR A 46 -5.68 -29.22 -6.97
C THR A 46 -6.07 -28.13 -5.96
N LEU A 47 -7.05 -28.39 -5.09
CA LEU A 47 -7.50 -27.43 -4.10
C LEU A 47 -6.38 -27.02 -3.10
N LEU A 48 -5.53 -27.95 -2.71
CA LEU A 48 -4.39 -27.66 -1.84
C LEU A 48 -3.34 -26.81 -2.54
N ASN A 49 -3.07 -27.09 -3.83
CA ASN A 49 -2.17 -26.26 -4.62
C ASN A 49 -2.73 -24.83 -4.80
N ASP A 50 -4.01 -24.70 -5.09
CA ASP A 50 -4.68 -23.41 -5.22
C ASP A 50 -4.57 -22.59 -3.92
N ILE A 51 -4.84 -23.22 -2.77
CA ILE A 51 -4.69 -22.58 -1.45
C ILE A 51 -3.23 -22.17 -1.19
N TYR A 52 -2.27 -23.03 -1.53
CA TYR A 52 -0.85 -22.72 -1.36
C TYR A 52 -0.40 -21.54 -2.23
N GLU A 53 -0.85 -21.51 -3.49
CA GLU A 53 -0.56 -20.38 -4.39
C GLU A 53 -1.20 -19.07 -3.90
N GLU A 54 -2.44 -19.12 -3.41
CA GLU A 54 -3.13 -17.96 -2.84
C GLU A 54 -2.39 -17.44 -1.60
N GLN A 55 -1.99 -18.33 -0.68
CA GLN A 55 -1.21 -17.95 0.50
C GLN A 55 0.15 -17.33 0.14
N ASN A 56 0.85 -17.90 -0.83
CA ASN A 56 2.12 -17.37 -1.31
C ASN A 56 1.95 -16.00 -1.99
N ALA A 57 0.89 -15.82 -2.77
CA ALA A 57 0.57 -14.54 -3.39
C ALA A 57 0.26 -13.47 -2.32
N LYS A 58 -0.53 -13.82 -1.30
CA LYS A 58 -0.82 -12.95 -0.16
C LYS A 58 0.44 -12.55 0.60
N GLN A 59 1.29 -13.51 0.92
CA GLN A 59 2.55 -13.26 1.64
C GLN A 59 3.51 -12.38 0.82
N LYS A 60 3.64 -12.61 -0.49
CA LYS A 60 4.42 -11.73 -1.39
C LYS A 60 3.84 -10.32 -1.45
N MET A 61 2.52 -10.19 -1.41
CA MET A 61 1.85 -8.89 -1.40
C MET A 61 2.08 -8.13 -0.09
N GLU A 62 2.03 -8.83 1.05
CA GLU A 62 2.36 -8.26 2.37
C GLU A 62 3.82 -7.78 2.42
N VAL A 63 4.76 -8.57 1.92
CA VAL A 63 6.18 -8.15 1.85
C VAL A 63 6.37 -6.93 0.93
N ARG A 64 5.69 -6.90 -0.23
CA ARG A 64 5.74 -5.74 -1.13
C ARG A 64 5.13 -4.49 -0.49
N LEU A 65 4.03 -4.62 0.25
CA LEU A 65 3.43 -3.51 1.00
C LEU A 65 4.39 -2.98 2.07
N LEU A 66 5.06 -3.86 2.81
CA LEU A 66 6.08 -3.47 3.78
C LEU A 66 7.28 -2.77 3.12
N GLN A 67 7.75 -3.28 1.98
CA GLN A 67 8.85 -2.65 1.23
C GLN A 67 8.45 -1.31 0.61
N SER A 68 7.20 -1.14 0.17
CA SER A 68 6.72 0.11 -0.40
C SER A 68 6.55 1.23 0.64
N GLN A 69 6.48 0.90 1.94
CA GLN A 69 6.43 1.88 3.03
C GLN A 69 7.78 2.60 3.24
N ILE A 70 8.88 2.03 2.75
CA ILE A 70 10.18 2.70 2.70
C ILE A 70 10.39 3.14 1.26
N ASN A 71 10.24 4.44 0.96
CA ASN A 71 10.64 4.99 -0.33
C ASN A 71 12.18 5.16 -0.33
N PRO A 72 12.96 4.25 -1.00
CA PRO A 72 14.42 4.30 -0.93
C PRO A 72 14.96 5.60 -1.52
N HIS A 73 14.30 6.13 -2.54
CA HIS A 73 14.69 7.38 -3.18
C HIS A 73 14.51 8.59 -2.25
N PHE A 74 13.43 8.63 -1.47
CA PHE A 74 13.23 9.66 -0.45
C PHE A 74 14.30 9.57 0.63
N LEU A 75 14.65 8.36 1.09
CA LEU A 75 15.70 8.12 2.07
C LEU A 75 17.06 8.64 1.58
N TYR A 76 17.50 8.23 0.38
CA TYR A 76 18.77 8.67 -0.20
C TYR A 76 18.82 10.19 -0.39
N ASN A 77 17.76 10.78 -0.90
CA ASN A 77 17.71 12.22 -1.10
C ASN A 77 17.77 12.99 0.21
N THR A 78 17.08 12.53 1.25
CA THR A 78 17.12 13.14 2.59
C THR A 78 18.52 13.09 3.19
N LEU A 79 19.20 11.93 3.09
CA LEU A 79 20.58 11.78 3.56
C LEU A 79 21.55 12.70 2.80
N ASN A 80 21.38 12.84 1.48
CA ASN A 80 22.18 13.78 0.69
C ASN A 80 21.92 15.23 1.10
N THR A 81 20.66 15.62 1.32
CA THR A 81 20.31 16.95 1.83
C THR A 81 20.97 17.21 3.18
N ILE A 82 20.91 16.27 4.13
CA ILE A 82 21.56 16.38 5.44
C ILE A 82 23.07 16.56 5.28
N LYS A 83 23.70 15.77 4.40
CA LYS A 83 25.13 15.90 4.08
C LYS A 83 25.46 17.31 3.58
N SER A 84 24.70 17.82 2.59
CA SER A 84 24.90 19.16 2.05
C SER A 84 24.72 20.25 3.10
N LEU A 85 23.74 20.13 4.01
CA LEU A 85 23.54 21.07 5.11
C LEU A 85 24.76 21.12 6.04
N ILE A 86 25.38 19.95 6.33
CA ILE A 86 26.60 19.88 7.15
C ILE A 86 27.79 20.51 6.41
N GLU A 87 27.93 20.27 5.10
CA GLU A 87 29.02 20.83 4.28
C GLU A 87 28.99 22.36 4.19
N ILE A 88 27.81 22.97 4.37
CA ILE A 88 27.62 24.44 4.39
C ILE A 88 27.46 25.00 5.81
N ASP A 89 27.85 24.25 6.83
CA ASP A 89 27.81 24.61 8.26
C ASP A 89 26.41 24.89 8.84
N MET A 90 25.33 24.45 8.18
CA MET A 90 23.95 24.54 8.68
C MET A 90 23.60 23.38 9.63
N ASN A 91 24.44 23.17 10.65
CA ASN A 91 24.38 22.01 11.53
C ASN A 91 23.07 21.89 12.33
N ASP A 92 22.50 22.99 12.81
CA ASP A 92 21.22 22.99 13.53
C ASP A 92 20.06 22.54 12.63
N THR A 93 20.06 22.94 11.35
CA THR A 93 19.08 22.51 10.38
C THR A 93 19.26 21.05 10.02
N ALA A 94 20.50 20.57 9.90
CA ALA A 94 20.79 19.16 9.68
C ALA A 94 20.30 18.27 10.85
N VAL A 95 20.47 18.70 12.11
CA VAL A 95 19.93 17.99 13.29
C VAL A 95 18.40 17.93 13.26
N LYS A 96 17.73 19.02 12.90
CA LYS A 96 16.27 19.06 12.73
C LYS A 96 15.81 18.11 11.61
N ALA A 97 16.53 18.06 10.49
CA ALA A 97 16.24 17.15 9.37
C ALA A 97 16.37 15.67 9.79
N VAL A 98 17.42 15.31 10.54
CA VAL A 98 17.58 13.95 11.10
C VAL A 98 16.43 13.60 12.05
N SER A 99 16.03 14.54 12.90
CA SER A 99 14.92 14.35 13.84
C SER A 99 13.58 14.14 13.12
N ALA A 100 13.29 14.96 12.11
CA ALA A 100 12.11 14.85 11.28
C ALA A 100 12.07 13.50 10.52
N MET A 101 13.19 13.11 9.92
CA MET A 101 13.35 11.84 9.23
C MET A 101 13.14 10.64 10.17
N SER A 102 13.74 10.66 11.35
CA SER A 102 13.61 9.61 12.36
C SER A 102 12.16 9.47 12.83
N SER A 103 11.47 10.60 13.06
CA SER A 103 10.06 10.62 13.43
C SER A 103 9.16 10.11 12.30
N PHE A 104 9.41 10.57 11.07
CA PHE A 104 8.68 10.11 9.88
C PHE A 104 8.77 8.59 9.73
N TYR A 105 9.97 8.01 9.73
CA TYR A 105 10.13 6.56 9.57
C TYR A 105 9.57 5.77 10.77
N ARG A 106 9.76 6.24 12.00
CA ARG A 106 9.17 5.59 13.19
C ARG A 106 7.65 5.52 13.08
N ASN A 107 7.01 6.60 12.68
CA ASN A 107 5.55 6.68 12.56
C ASN A 107 5.04 5.97 11.31
N SER A 108 5.78 6.01 10.19
CA SER A 108 5.39 5.30 8.97
C SER A 108 5.55 3.78 9.10
N LEU A 109 6.53 3.27 9.84
CA LEU A 109 6.78 1.84 10.03
C LEU A 109 6.06 1.24 11.26
N SER A 110 5.33 2.04 12.05
CA SER A 110 4.72 1.58 13.31
C SER A 110 3.70 0.47 13.11
N LYS A 111 4.03 -0.69 13.67
CA LYS A 111 3.17 -1.81 14.15
C LYS A 111 2.04 -2.33 13.25
N GLY A 112 2.13 -2.26 11.92
CA GLY A 112 1.14 -2.93 11.06
C GLY A 112 -0.28 -2.34 11.10
N GLN A 113 -0.50 -1.21 11.78
CA GLN A 113 -1.78 -0.51 11.75
C GLN A 113 -2.01 0.09 10.36
N PHE A 114 -3.09 -0.34 9.74
CA PHE A 114 -3.49 0.17 8.43
C PHE A 114 -4.31 1.46 8.55
N ILE A 115 -5.15 1.56 9.57
CA ILE A 115 -5.96 2.75 9.90
C ILE A 115 -5.31 3.48 11.06
N ILE A 116 -5.15 4.79 10.93
CA ILE A 116 -4.56 5.67 11.95
C ILE A 116 -5.42 6.92 12.14
N PRO A 117 -5.32 7.60 13.30
CA PRO A 117 -5.95 8.90 13.48
C PRO A 117 -5.47 9.89 12.42
N LEU A 118 -6.39 10.70 11.88
CA LEU A 118 -6.07 11.72 10.87
C LEU A 118 -4.95 12.66 11.34
N ARG A 119 -4.91 13.01 12.62
CA ARG A 119 -3.83 13.81 13.21
C ARG A 119 -2.45 13.19 13.00
N GLN A 120 -2.34 11.87 13.08
CA GLN A 120 -1.07 11.17 12.85
C GLN A 120 -0.67 11.19 11.37
N GLU A 121 -1.64 11.06 10.47
CA GLU A 121 -1.39 11.16 9.02
C GLU A 121 -0.96 12.58 8.62
N LEU A 122 -1.58 13.61 9.20
CA LEU A 122 -1.18 15.01 9.00
C LEU A 122 0.24 15.28 9.51
N LEU A 123 0.60 14.76 10.68
CA LEU A 123 1.96 14.86 11.22
C LEU A 123 2.99 14.19 10.28
N LEU A 124 2.67 13.01 9.74
CA LEU A 124 3.53 12.34 8.74
C LEU A 124 3.72 13.18 7.49
N THR A 125 2.63 13.80 7.01
CA THR A 125 2.64 14.67 5.83
C THR A 125 3.45 15.95 6.08
N GLU A 126 3.32 16.55 7.24
CA GLU A 126 4.10 17.74 7.64
C GLU A 126 5.60 17.42 7.72
N GLN A 127 5.98 16.29 8.32
CA GLN A 127 7.37 15.86 8.36
C GLN A 127 7.94 15.61 6.95
N TYR A 128 7.14 15.01 6.07
CA TYR A 128 7.51 14.82 4.67
C TYR A 128 7.72 16.17 3.96
N LEU A 129 6.77 17.10 4.07
CA LEU A 129 6.85 18.44 3.49
C LEU A 129 8.06 19.21 4.01
N TYR A 130 8.32 19.16 5.32
CA TYR A 130 9.49 19.81 5.93
C TYR A 130 10.80 19.29 5.32
N ILE A 131 10.96 17.97 5.19
CA ILE A 131 12.16 17.37 4.59
C ILE A 131 12.30 17.75 3.12
N GLN A 132 11.19 17.76 2.36
CA GLN A 132 11.20 18.17 0.96
C GLN A 132 11.50 19.66 0.81
N ASN A 133 10.98 20.53 1.68
CA ASN A 133 11.30 21.94 1.69
C ASN A 133 12.81 22.18 1.90
N LEU A 134 13.44 21.47 2.82
CA LEU A 134 14.90 21.54 2.99
C LEU A 134 15.67 21.12 1.74
N ARG A 135 15.14 20.14 0.99
CA ARG A 135 15.79 19.65 -0.23
C ARG A 135 15.69 20.64 -1.38
N TYR A 136 14.54 21.29 -1.53
CA TYR A 136 14.28 22.23 -2.62
C TYR A 136 14.53 23.68 -2.22
N MET A 137 14.84 23.95 -0.94
CA MET A 137 15.14 25.27 -0.39
C MET A 137 14.17 26.36 -0.89
N ASP A 138 14.68 27.37 -1.56
CA ASP A 138 13.90 28.55 -1.99
C ASP A 138 12.87 28.26 -3.12
N PHE A 139 12.79 27.02 -3.60
CA PHE A 139 11.87 26.64 -4.68
C PHE A 139 10.55 26.05 -4.22
N VAL A 140 10.40 25.76 -2.93
CA VAL A 140 9.17 25.22 -2.37
C VAL A 140 8.82 25.94 -1.09
N ASP A 141 7.57 26.30 -0.96
CA ASP A 141 6.97 26.81 0.27
C ASP A 141 5.68 26.04 0.55
N TYR A 142 5.34 25.84 1.83
CA TYR A 142 4.12 25.15 2.18
C TYR A 142 3.42 25.73 3.38
N GLU A 143 2.11 25.69 3.35
CA GLU A 143 1.23 26.07 4.45
C GLU A 143 0.23 24.95 4.75
N ILE A 144 0.02 24.69 6.04
CA ILE A 144 -1.00 23.74 6.51
C ILE A 144 -1.99 24.49 7.37
N THR A 145 -3.25 24.49 6.96
CA THR A 145 -4.34 25.17 7.67
C THR A 145 -5.38 24.18 8.15
N TYR A 146 -5.92 24.43 9.33
CA TYR A 146 -6.90 23.58 9.98
C TYR A 146 -8.11 24.39 10.43
N GLU A 147 -9.31 23.89 10.15
CA GLU A 147 -10.51 24.37 10.81
C GLU A 147 -10.52 23.91 12.27
N PRO A 148 -10.72 24.80 13.27
CA PRO A 148 -10.49 24.49 14.70
C PRO A 148 -11.23 23.26 15.24
N SER A 149 -12.41 22.92 14.70
CA SER A 149 -13.27 21.83 15.18
C SER A 149 -13.00 20.45 14.58
N TRP A 150 -12.01 20.31 13.66
CA TRP A 150 -11.78 19.04 12.98
C TRP A 150 -11.30 17.92 13.93
N GLU A 151 -10.55 18.25 14.97
CA GLU A 151 -10.00 17.28 15.93
C GLU A 151 -11.10 16.59 16.76
N ASP A 152 -12.21 17.29 17.02
CA ASP A 152 -13.33 16.79 17.81
C ASP A 152 -14.06 15.62 17.12
N HIS A 153 -13.83 15.41 15.81
CA HIS A 153 -14.50 14.37 15.03
C HIS A 153 -13.85 13.00 15.16
N GLY A 154 -12.67 12.88 15.80
CA GLY A 154 -11.99 11.62 16.01
C GLY A 154 -11.74 10.81 14.71
N ALA A 155 -11.54 11.50 13.58
CA ALA A 155 -11.44 10.88 12.26
C ALA A 155 -10.22 9.97 12.14
N GLU A 156 -10.43 8.84 11.50
CA GLU A 156 -9.40 7.89 11.14
C GLU A 156 -9.29 7.76 9.61
N ILE A 157 -8.09 7.47 9.12
CA ILE A 157 -7.77 7.38 7.69
C ILE A 157 -6.78 6.24 7.45
N PRO A 158 -6.82 5.57 6.29
CA PRO A 158 -5.75 4.66 5.90
C PRO A 158 -4.41 5.39 5.86
N LYS A 159 -3.40 4.82 6.49
CA LYS A 159 -2.05 5.37 6.59
C LYS A 159 -1.43 5.63 5.21
N LEU A 160 -0.64 6.70 5.08
CA LEU A 160 -0.01 7.15 3.83
C LEU A 160 -1.04 7.41 2.72
N THR A 161 -2.14 8.08 3.06
CA THR A 161 -3.19 8.50 2.12
C THR A 161 -2.91 9.89 1.56
N ILE A 162 -2.49 10.84 2.40
CA ILE A 162 -2.24 12.23 2.00
C ILE A 162 -0.87 12.35 1.36
N GLN A 163 0.15 11.67 1.88
CA GLN A 163 1.52 11.78 1.40
C GLN A 163 1.68 11.55 -0.12
N PRO A 164 1.10 10.50 -0.75
CA PRO A 164 1.26 10.31 -2.20
C PRO A 164 0.59 11.42 -3.04
N VAL A 165 -0.43 12.09 -2.50
CA VAL A 165 -1.04 13.26 -3.16
C VAL A 165 -0.02 14.40 -3.20
N VAL A 166 0.60 14.69 -2.07
CA VAL A 166 1.66 15.69 -1.95
C VAL A 166 2.90 15.30 -2.77
N GLU A 167 3.29 14.02 -2.78
CA GLU A 167 4.43 13.52 -3.55
C GLU A 167 4.28 13.79 -5.06
N ASN A 168 3.06 13.71 -5.60
CA ASN A 168 2.80 14.04 -7.01
C ASN A 168 3.18 15.48 -7.36
N ILE A 169 3.10 16.43 -6.43
CA ILE A 169 3.51 17.81 -6.65
C ILE A 169 5.03 17.89 -6.91
N PHE A 170 5.82 17.17 -6.11
CA PHE A 170 7.28 17.12 -6.27
C PHE A 170 7.74 16.38 -7.52
N VAL A 171 6.94 15.44 -8.01
CA VAL A 171 7.28 14.65 -9.22
C VAL A 171 6.83 15.34 -10.50
N HIS A 172 5.68 16.02 -10.47
CA HIS A 172 5.02 16.53 -11.67
C HIS A 172 4.67 18.02 -11.63
N GLY A 173 4.58 18.63 -10.44
CA GLY A 173 4.09 20.00 -10.27
C GLY A 173 5.20 21.05 -10.35
N LEU A 174 6.44 20.72 -10.04
CA LEU A 174 7.53 21.69 -9.95
C LEU A 174 7.81 22.36 -11.31
N THR A 175 7.93 23.68 -11.26
CA THR A 175 8.27 24.56 -12.40
C THR A 175 9.54 25.35 -12.08
N SER A 176 9.90 26.31 -12.92
CA SER A 176 10.98 27.27 -12.63
C SER A 176 10.59 28.37 -11.62
N GLN A 177 9.33 28.39 -11.19
CA GLN A 177 8.83 29.33 -10.17
C GLN A 177 8.75 28.63 -8.81
N ILE A 178 8.67 29.43 -7.73
CA ILE A 178 8.43 28.92 -6.37
C ILE A 178 7.10 28.17 -6.35
N CYS A 179 7.14 26.93 -5.92
CA CYS A 179 5.97 26.09 -5.74
C CYS A 179 5.37 26.34 -4.35
N HIS A 180 4.18 26.89 -4.31
CA HIS A 180 3.41 27.06 -3.07
C HIS A 180 2.44 25.90 -2.93
N ILE A 181 2.58 25.14 -1.85
CA ILE A 181 1.73 23.99 -1.50
C ILE A 181 0.84 24.38 -0.34
N HIS A 182 -0.47 24.28 -0.52
CA HIS A 182 -1.43 24.52 0.55
C HIS A 182 -2.24 23.26 0.85
N LEU A 183 -2.10 22.75 2.07
CA LEU A 183 -2.90 21.65 2.62
C LEU A 183 -3.92 22.25 3.58
N ASN A 184 -5.20 22.04 3.33
CA ASN A 184 -6.27 22.54 4.19
C ASN A 184 -7.18 21.40 4.66
N VAL A 185 -7.48 21.39 5.96
CA VAL A 185 -8.44 20.47 6.59
C VAL A 185 -9.64 21.28 7.05
N SER A 186 -10.80 21.01 6.49
CA SER A 186 -12.06 21.70 6.78
C SER A 186 -13.20 20.73 6.98
N ILE A 187 -14.31 21.22 7.55
CA ILE A 187 -15.53 20.43 7.74
C ILE A 187 -16.61 20.98 6.81
N ARG A 188 -17.21 20.10 6.00
CA ARG A 188 -18.33 20.43 5.13
C ARG A 188 -19.48 19.45 5.36
N ASN A 189 -20.61 19.95 5.79
CA ASN A 189 -21.81 19.12 6.06
C ASN A 189 -21.52 17.91 6.98
N GLY A 190 -20.71 18.11 8.04
CA GLY A 190 -20.33 17.04 8.98
C GLY A 190 -19.29 16.05 8.43
N THR A 191 -18.72 16.30 7.25
CA THR A 191 -17.67 15.48 6.64
C THR A 191 -16.35 16.24 6.65
N ILE A 192 -15.27 15.58 7.07
CA ILE A 192 -13.93 16.16 7.00
C ILE A 192 -13.47 16.15 5.53
N CYS A 193 -13.09 17.33 5.06
CA CYS A 193 -12.56 17.55 3.72
C CYS A 193 -11.08 17.93 3.83
N ILE A 194 -10.22 17.15 3.17
CA ILE A 194 -8.80 17.42 3.06
C ILE A 194 -8.54 17.86 1.62
N SER A 195 -7.99 19.05 1.44
CA SER A 195 -7.61 19.58 0.13
C SER A 195 -6.13 19.85 0.08
N VAL A 196 -5.49 19.46 -1.01
CA VAL A 196 -4.11 19.76 -1.33
C VAL A 196 -4.11 20.53 -2.65
N SER A 197 -3.55 21.71 -2.65
CA SER A 197 -3.44 22.57 -3.85
C SER A 197 -2.01 23.05 -4.02
N ASP A 198 -1.62 23.25 -5.27
CA ASP A 198 -0.32 23.80 -5.67
C ASP A 198 -0.50 24.80 -6.81
N ASN A 199 0.52 25.64 -7.03
CA ASN A 199 0.59 26.58 -8.15
C ASN A 199 1.50 26.07 -9.28
N GLY A 200 1.71 24.76 -9.36
CA GLY A 200 2.60 24.12 -10.32
C GLY A 200 2.07 24.08 -11.75
N SER A 201 2.63 23.19 -12.57
CA SER A 201 2.33 23.09 -14.00
C SER A 201 0.90 22.64 -14.33
N GLY A 202 0.16 22.11 -13.32
CA GLY A 202 -1.17 21.53 -13.50
C GLY A 202 -1.16 20.22 -14.31
N ILE A 203 -2.35 19.69 -14.57
CA ILE A 203 -2.55 18.45 -15.33
C ILE A 203 -3.22 18.79 -16.66
N PRO A 204 -2.65 18.40 -17.82
CA PRO A 204 -3.28 18.58 -19.12
C PRO A 204 -4.70 18.00 -19.16
N PRO A 205 -5.66 18.64 -19.84
CA PRO A 205 -7.07 18.21 -19.82
C PRO A 205 -7.30 16.75 -20.24
N GLU A 206 -6.54 16.27 -21.21
CA GLU A 206 -6.63 14.88 -21.70
C GLU A 206 -6.20 13.89 -20.60
N LYS A 207 -5.07 14.16 -19.95
CA LYS A 207 -4.53 13.34 -18.85
C LYS A 207 -5.43 13.41 -17.61
N LEU A 208 -6.04 14.58 -17.34
CA LEU A 208 -7.01 14.74 -16.26
C LEU A 208 -8.27 13.88 -16.50
N ALA A 209 -8.77 13.84 -17.74
CA ALA A 209 -9.93 13.04 -18.10
C ALA A 209 -9.63 11.53 -17.97
N GLU A 210 -8.43 11.09 -18.31
CA GLU A 210 -7.96 9.71 -18.14
C GLU A 210 -7.82 9.35 -16.65
N LEU A 211 -7.20 10.24 -15.87
CA LEU A 211 -7.04 10.08 -14.42
C LEU A 211 -8.40 9.96 -13.71
N ASN A 212 -9.35 10.83 -14.05
CA ASN A 212 -10.69 10.79 -13.48
C ASN A 212 -11.45 9.51 -13.84
N ARG A 213 -11.22 8.94 -15.03
CA ARG A 213 -11.77 7.63 -15.40
C ARG A 213 -11.14 6.51 -14.57
N SER A 214 -9.81 6.52 -14.44
CA SER A 214 -9.09 5.49 -13.68
C SER A 214 -9.41 5.52 -12.18
N ILE A 215 -9.66 6.69 -11.60
CA ILE A 215 -10.09 6.85 -10.20
C ILE A 215 -11.48 6.21 -9.98
N ARG A 216 -12.38 6.30 -10.96
CA ARG A 216 -13.74 5.73 -10.87
C ARG A 216 -13.80 4.23 -11.17
N ASP A 217 -12.82 3.69 -11.85
CA ASP A 217 -12.79 2.27 -12.23
C ASP A 217 -12.06 1.42 -11.18
N PHE A 218 -12.83 0.81 -10.27
CA PHE A 218 -12.33 -0.06 -9.21
C PHE A 218 -11.51 -1.28 -9.71
N LYS A 219 -11.70 -1.73 -10.95
CA LYS A 219 -10.95 -2.89 -11.48
C LYS A 219 -9.51 -2.51 -11.84
N THR A 220 -9.31 -1.35 -12.43
CA THR A 220 -7.99 -0.81 -12.77
C THR A 220 -7.25 -0.27 -11.55
N ALA A 221 -7.95 0.25 -10.56
CA ALA A 221 -7.37 0.80 -9.32
C ALA A 221 -6.58 -0.23 -8.49
N ARG A 222 -6.95 -1.52 -8.55
CA ARG A 222 -6.25 -2.59 -7.81
C ARG A 222 -4.79 -2.80 -8.21
N HIS A 223 -4.39 -2.41 -9.42
CA HIS A 223 -3.05 -2.65 -9.97
C HIS A 223 -2.31 -1.35 -10.31
N SER A 224 -2.93 -0.17 -10.07
CA SER A 224 -2.31 1.13 -10.33
C SER A 224 -1.64 1.70 -9.08
N PHE A 225 -0.51 2.38 -9.29
CA PHE A 225 0.15 3.18 -8.26
C PHE A 225 -0.37 4.63 -8.33
N GLY A 226 -0.43 5.34 -7.19
CA GLY A 226 -0.83 6.74 -7.13
C GLY A 226 -2.31 6.97 -6.79
N LEU A 227 -2.90 8.04 -7.31
CA LEU A 227 -4.24 8.52 -6.93
C LEU A 227 -5.38 7.47 -7.05
N PRO A 228 -5.45 6.61 -8.09
CA PRO A 228 -6.46 5.56 -8.15
C PRO A 228 -6.37 4.55 -7.00
N SER A 229 -5.14 4.20 -6.58
CA SER A 229 -4.90 3.31 -5.44
C SER A 229 -5.36 3.93 -4.12
N ILE A 230 -5.18 5.25 -3.95
CA ILE A 230 -5.63 5.99 -2.77
C ILE A 230 -7.15 5.94 -2.67
N ASN A 231 -7.86 6.24 -3.77
CA ASN A 231 -9.32 6.19 -3.81
C ASN A 231 -9.86 4.80 -3.41
N HIS A 232 -9.23 3.74 -3.93
CA HIS A 232 -9.60 2.37 -3.55
C HIS A 232 -9.39 2.09 -2.06
N ARG A 233 -8.31 2.62 -1.46
CA ARG A 233 -7.98 2.43 -0.03
C ARG A 233 -8.92 3.16 0.90
N ILE A 234 -9.43 4.34 0.50
CA ILE A 234 -10.39 5.11 1.29
C ILE A 234 -11.79 4.48 1.21
N ALA A 235 -12.12 3.78 0.13
CA ALA A 235 -13.42 3.17 -0.10
C ALA A 235 -13.58 1.77 0.55
N LEU A 236 -12.50 1.19 1.11
CA LEU A 236 -12.50 -0.07 1.87
C LEU A 236 -12.82 0.17 3.34
#